data_8af4584cd6872095d0e4154045268888
#
_entry.id   8af4584cd6872095d0e4154045268888
#
_cell.length_a   1.000
_cell.length_b   1.000
_cell.length_c   1.000
_cell.angle_alpha   90.00
_cell.angle_beta   90.00
_cell.angle_gamma   90.00
#
_symmetry.space_group_name_H-M   'P 1'
#
loop_
_entity.id
_entity.type
_entity.pdbx_description
1 polymer ?
#
loop_
_entity_poly.entity_id
_entity_poly.type
_entity_poly.pdbx_seq_one_letter_code
_entity_poly.pdbx_strand_id
1 'polypeptide(L)'
;MMTRWRLLARRLRLAALLLTVVSGAAIAQHTAIHSEAHQHFDGRFSHNRYYFDHGYSVHRPPGENREFRGADGGRYWFHGGNWYHWGGRDWVVVGAPIGVFVPSLPPYFTTVWWNGIPYYYANDTYYVWNDAEQQYQVVAPPEGMDSGGTTQAPASDQLFVYPNKGQSPEQQENDRYECHRLAVQQSGFDPTKVGGGVAPEIAVAKRNDYFNSQVACLESRGYSVR
;
A
#
# COMPACT_ATOMS: atom_id res chain seq x y z
N MET A 1 30.33 26.92 82.58
CA MET A 1 29.54 25.74 82.33
C MET A 1 28.74 25.91 81.10
N MET A 2 29.38 25.78 79.99
CA MET A 2 28.80 25.85 78.62
C MET A 2 29.35 24.63 77.90
N THR A 3 28.51 23.76 77.47
CA THR A 3 28.76 22.74 76.41
C THR A 3 27.82 21.58 76.61
N ARG A 4 26.70 21.56 75.91
CA ARG A 4 25.91 20.29 75.61
C ARG A 4 24.65 20.51 74.79
N TRP A 5 24.63 21.44 73.86
CA TRP A 5 23.43 21.64 73.02
C TRP A 5 23.72 21.80 71.51
N ARG A 6 24.60 20.94 70.97
CA ARG A 6 24.92 21.03 69.51
C ARG A 6 24.97 19.70 68.77
N LEU A 7 24.30 18.68 69.23
CA LEU A 7 24.35 17.37 68.56
C LEU A 7 22.98 16.71 68.28
N LEU A 8 21.87 17.43 68.29
CA LEU A 8 20.53 16.87 68.00
C LEU A 8 19.84 17.46 66.76
N ALA A 9 20.52 18.24 65.94
CA ALA A 9 19.92 18.87 64.74
C ALA A 9 20.46 18.33 63.42
N ARG A 10 21.00 17.12 63.36
CA ARG A 10 21.62 16.57 62.15
C ARG A 10 21.08 15.21 61.67
N ARG A 11 19.94 14.74 62.17
CA ARG A 11 19.37 13.44 61.75
C ARG A 11 17.93 13.50 61.21
N LEU A 12 17.45 14.62 60.68
CA LEU A 12 16.09 14.70 60.10
C LEU A 12 16.10 15.44 58.74
N ARG A 13 17.04 15.09 57.86
CA ARG A 13 17.02 15.61 56.47
C ARG A 13 17.47 14.59 55.45
N LEU A 14 17.07 13.30 55.58
CA LEU A 14 17.38 12.28 54.59
C LEU A 14 16.23 11.25 54.45
N ALA A 15 14.99 11.74 54.38
CA ALA A 15 13.86 10.85 54.09
C ALA A 15 12.75 11.59 53.32
N ALA A 16 13.13 12.39 52.31
CA ALA A 16 12.11 13.01 51.43
C ALA A 16 12.67 13.24 50.04
N LEU A 17 13.18 12.18 49.40
CA LEU A 17 13.56 12.26 47.99
C LEU A 17 13.57 10.87 47.32
N LEU A 18 12.43 10.18 47.34
CA LEU A 18 12.22 8.94 46.57
C LEU A 18 10.73 8.69 46.39
N LEU A 19 10.00 9.60 45.74
CA LEU A 19 8.61 9.36 45.35
C LEU A 19 8.16 10.35 44.24
N THR A 20 8.87 10.39 43.11
CA THR A 20 8.35 11.03 41.90
C THR A 20 9.06 10.49 40.63
N VAL A 21 9.03 9.20 40.38
CA VAL A 21 9.30 8.68 39.03
C VAL A 21 8.50 7.38 38.83
N VAL A 22 7.19 7.45 38.86
CA VAL A 22 6.33 6.43 38.22
C VAL A 22 5.03 7.11 37.78
N SER A 23 5.06 7.94 36.76
CA SER A 23 3.82 8.45 36.15
C SER A 23 3.97 8.75 34.66
N GLY A 24 5.11 8.41 34.04
CA GLY A 24 5.34 8.71 32.62
C GLY A 24 5.13 7.53 31.66
N ALA A 25 5.07 6.30 32.15
CA ALA A 25 5.03 5.12 31.29
C ALA A 25 3.61 4.56 31.01
N ALA A 26 2.62 4.97 31.82
CA ALA A 26 1.27 4.43 31.67
C ALA A 26 0.42 5.15 30.58
N ILE A 27 0.79 6.37 30.18
CA ILE A 27 0.01 7.15 29.21
C ILE A 27 0.40 6.76 27.76
N ALA A 28 1.62 6.31 27.52
CA ALA A 28 2.07 5.92 26.19
C ALA A 28 1.53 4.53 25.76
N GLN A 29 1.22 3.65 26.69
CA GLN A 29 0.67 2.33 26.38
C GLN A 29 -0.83 2.36 26.08
N HIS A 30 -1.58 3.32 26.62
CA HIS A 30 -3.03 3.44 26.37
C HIS A 30 -3.36 4.01 24.98
N THR A 31 -2.50 4.83 24.40
CA THR A 31 -2.69 5.36 23.05
C THR A 31 -2.34 4.35 21.95
N ALA A 32 -1.41 3.41 22.20
CA ALA A 32 -1.08 2.39 21.23
C ALA A 32 -2.17 1.30 21.11
N ILE A 33 -2.83 0.96 22.22
CA ILE A 33 -3.90 -0.08 22.23
C ILE A 33 -5.18 0.40 21.53
N HIS A 34 -5.45 1.72 21.51
CA HIS A 34 -6.63 2.25 20.82
C HIS A 34 -6.47 2.39 19.30
N SER A 35 -5.24 2.43 18.77
CA SER A 35 -5.02 2.54 17.31
C SER A 35 -5.15 1.19 16.59
N GLU A 36 -4.85 0.08 17.25
CA GLU A 36 -5.01 -1.27 16.67
C GLU A 36 -6.46 -1.76 16.67
N ALA A 37 -7.32 -1.26 17.57
CA ALA A 37 -8.70 -1.69 17.73
C ALA A 37 -9.65 -1.24 16.59
N HIS A 38 -9.20 -0.39 15.66
CA HIS A 38 -10.00 0.17 14.57
C HIS A 38 -9.34 -0.01 13.21
N GLN A 39 -8.56 -1.06 13.04
CA GLN A 39 -7.88 -1.39 11.80
C GLN A 39 -8.12 -2.84 11.42
N HIS A 40 -8.36 -3.09 10.15
CA HIS A 40 -8.37 -4.42 9.56
C HIS A 40 -7.13 -4.65 8.72
N PHE A 41 -6.78 -5.93 8.60
CA PHE A 41 -5.69 -6.37 7.74
C PHE A 41 -6.23 -6.70 6.35
N ASP A 42 -5.72 -6.01 5.33
CA ASP A 42 -5.99 -6.32 3.93
C ASP A 42 -4.87 -7.21 3.37
N GLY A 43 -5.15 -8.51 3.28
CA GLY A 43 -4.26 -9.52 2.69
C GLY A 43 -4.62 -9.91 1.26
N ARG A 44 -5.63 -9.28 0.66
CA ARG A 44 -6.06 -9.60 -0.70
C ARG A 44 -4.95 -9.28 -1.70
N PHE A 45 -4.73 -10.16 -2.65
CA PHE A 45 -3.67 -10.03 -3.66
C PHE A 45 -2.27 -9.84 -3.08
N SER A 46 -1.99 -10.40 -1.90
CA SER A 46 -0.72 -10.24 -1.18
C SER A 46 -0.40 -8.79 -0.82
N HIS A 47 -1.42 -7.96 -0.66
CA HIS A 47 -1.28 -6.54 -0.37
C HIS A 47 -0.64 -6.29 1.01
N ASN A 48 -0.99 -7.10 2.04
CA ASN A 48 -0.36 -7.15 3.36
C ASN A 48 -0.27 -5.79 4.07
N ARG A 49 -1.40 -5.10 4.20
CA ARG A 49 -1.50 -3.77 4.82
C ARG A 49 -2.62 -3.69 5.85
N TYR A 50 -2.51 -2.74 6.77
CA TYR A 50 -3.55 -2.38 7.71
C TYR A 50 -4.18 -1.06 7.29
N TYR A 51 -5.51 -1.00 7.36
CA TYR A 51 -6.32 0.16 7.07
C TYR A 51 -7.35 0.39 8.18
N PHE A 52 -7.86 1.60 8.29
CA PHE A 52 -8.92 1.87 9.26
C PHE A 52 -10.21 1.18 8.87
N ASP A 53 -10.93 0.67 9.88
CA ASP A 53 -12.23 0.02 9.70
C ASP A 53 -13.29 1.02 9.22
N HIS A 54 -14.18 0.56 8.35
CA HIS A 54 -15.33 1.35 7.95
C HIS A 54 -16.19 1.67 9.19
N GLY A 55 -16.65 2.91 9.27
CA GLY A 55 -17.39 3.43 10.43
C GLY A 55 -16.51 4.08 11.50
N TYR A 56 -15.18 3.92 11.43
CA TYR A 56 -14.30 4.64 12.34
C TYR A 56 -14.35 6.14 12.06
N SER A 57 -14.52 6.94 13.13
CA SER A 57 -14.70 8.38 13.03
C SER A 57 -13.45 9.12 13.49
N VAL A 58 -13.07 10.14 12.74
CA VAL A 58 -11.98 11.06 13.08
C VAL A 58 -12.46 12.50 12.98
N HIS A 59 -12.04 13.34 13.90
CA HIS A 59 -12.39 14.76 13.85
C HIS A 59 -11.75 15.46 12.65
N ARG A 60 -10.54 15.04 12.27
CA ARG A 60 -9.82 15.53 11.10
C ARG A 60 -9.06 14.38 10.45
N PRO A 61 -9.28 14.09 9.17
CA PRO A 61 -8.49 13.10 8.46
C PRO A 61 -7.01 13.50 8.42
N PRO A 62 -6.10 12.52 8.41
CA PRO A 62 -4.68 12.78 8.29
C PRO A 62 -4.30 13.33 6.90
N GLY A 63 -3.13 13.94 6.81
CA GLY A 63 -2.53 14.36 5.54
C GLY A 63 -2.98 15.73 5.05
N GLU A 64 -2.48 16.12 3.88
CA GLU A 64 -2.84 17.35 3.22
C GLU A 64 -4.24 17.27 2.60
N ASN A 65 -4.84 18.46 2.39
CA ASN A 65 -6.22 18.64 1.99
C ASN A 65 -6.50 18.08 0.58
N ARG A 66 -6.99 16.85 0.48
CA ARG A 66 -7.47 16.25 -0.77
C ARG A 66 -8.95 15.89 -0.62
N GLU A 67 -9.80 16.89 -0.77
CA GLU A 67 -11.23 16.74 -0.76
C GLU A 67 -11.76 16.47 -2.18
N PHE A 68 -12.65 15.50 -2.29
CA PHE A 68 -13.30 15.11 -3.54
C PHE A 68 -14.82 15.22 -3.39
N ARG A 69 -15.50 15.40 -4.52
CA ARG A 69 -16.95 15.29 -4.58
C ARG A 69 -17.34 13.97 -5.22
N GLY A 70 -18.14 13.20 -4.49
CA GLY A 70 -18.76 12.00 -5.04
C GLY A 70 -19.89 12.32 -6.03
N ALA A 71 -20.29 11.34 -6.82
CA ALA A 71 -21.46 11.45 -7.71
C ALA A 71 -22.76 11.69 -6.95
N ASP A 72 -22.82 11.30 -5.67
CA ASP A 72 -23.90 11.56 -4.72
C ASP A 72 -23.93 12.99 -4.17
N GLY A 73 -22.97 13.84 -4.59
CA GLY A 73 -22.76 15.19 -4.07
C GLY A 73 -22.07 15.24 -2.70
N GLY A 74 -21.72 14.09 -2.12
CA GLY A 74 -21.04 13.98 -0.83
C GLY A 74 -19.63 14.55 -0.87
N ARG A 75 -19.13 14.93 0.32
CA ARG A 75 -17.76 15.39 0.52
C ARG A 75 -16.91 14.23 1.02
N TYR A 76 -15.87 13.92 0.26
CA TYR A 76 -14.96 12.84 0.56
C TYR A 76 -13.54 13.36 0.73
N TRP A 77 -12.79 12.72 1.60
CA TRP A 77 -11.36 12.95 1.80
C TRP A 77 -10.62 11.66 1.54
N PHE A 78 -9.49 11.73 0.85
CA PHE A 78 -8.67 10.58 0.55
C PHE A 78 -7.26 10.74 1.12
N HIS A 79 -6.82 9.74 1.88
CA HIS A 79 -5.45 9.70 2.38
C HIS A 79 -5.00 8.25 2.64
N GLY A 80 -3.84 7.89 2.10
CA GLY A 80 -3.16 6.62 2.41
C GLY A 80 -3.97 5.36 2.11
N GLY A 81 -4.90 5.41 1.16
CA GLY A 81 -5.81 4.30 0.84
C GLY A 81 -7.10 4.28 1.65
N ASN A 82 -7.26 5.16 2.62
CA ASN A 82 -8.52 5.31 3.35
C ASN A 82 -9.35 6.44 2.73
N TRP A 83 -10.66 6.19 2.62
CA TRP A 83 -11.65 7.16 2.21
C TRP A 83 -12.48 7.58 3.41
N TYR A 84 -12.75 8.87 3.53
CA TYR A 84 -13.53 9.44 4.59
C TYR A 84 -14.69 10.25 4.00
N HIS A 85 -15.86 10.11 4.57
CA HIS A 85 -17.04 10.89 4.21
C HIS A 85 -17.38 11.88 5.34
N TRP A 86 -17.76 13.10 4.99
CA TRP A 86 -18.18 14.09 5.97
C TRP A 86 -19.57 13.79 6.52
N GLY A 87 -19.65 13.41 7.77
CA GLY A 87 -20.90 13.08 8.48
C GLY A 87 -21.63 14.27 9.13
N GLY A 88 -21.22 15.50 8.81
CA GLY A 88 -21.82 16.71 9.40
C GLY A 88 -21.10 17.20 10.67
N ARG A 89 -20.45 16.32 11.42
CA ARG A 89 -19.69 16.63 12.63
C ARG A 89 -18.25 16.11 12.55
N ASP A 90 -18.12 14.86 12.17
CA ASP A 90 -16.84 14.14 12.09
C ASP A 90 -16.71 13.48 10.71
N TRP A 91 -15.50 13.13 10.34
CA TRP A 91 -15.22 12.34 9.16
C TRP A 91 -15.27 10.87 9.52
N VAL A 92 -15.99 10.09 8.73
CA VAL A 92 -16.20 8.66 8.94
C VAL A 92 -15.48 7.89 7.83
N VAL A 93 -14.70 6.87 8.19
CA VAL A 93 -14.08 5.96 7.21
C VAL A 93 -15.18 5.18 6.49
N VAL A 94 -15.12 5.21 5.17
CA VAL A 94 -16.13 4.61 4.28
C VAL A 94 -15.46 3.88 3.12
N GLY A 95 -16.21 3.09 2.37
CA GLY A 95 -15.78 2.59 1.07
C GLY A 95 -15.53 3.73 0.08
N ALA A 96 -14.66 3.48 -0.88
CA ALA A 96 -14.33 4.46 -1.91
C ALA A 96 -15.57 4.82 -2.76
N PRO A 97 -15.81 6.10 -3.04
CA PRO A 97 -16.92 6.52 -3.91
C PRO A 97 -16.62 6.16 -5.37
N ILE A 98 -17.38 5.23 -5.93
CA ILE A 98 -17.20 4.80 -7.33
C ILE A 98 -17.40 5.97 -8.27
N GLY A 99 -16.56 6.05 -9.31
CA GLY A 99 -16.58 7.08 -10.33
C GLY A 99 -15.73 8.32 -10.02
N VAL A 100 -15.22 8.45 -8.79
CA VAL A 100 -14.33 9.56 -8.43
C VAL A 100 -12.95 9.37 -9.05
N PHE A 101 -12.35 10.47 -9.49
CA PHE A 101 -11.00 10.52 -10.02
C PHE A 101 -10.01 10.99 -8.96
N VAL A 102 -8.85 10.33 -8.90
CA VAL A 102 -7.73 10.71 -8.04
C VAL A 102 -6.46 10.90 -8.87
N PRO A 103 -5.64 11.92 -8.59
CA PRO A 103 -4.45 12.22 -9.39
C PRO A 103 -3.31 11.22 -9.16
N SER A 104 -3.37 10.44 -8.08
CA SER A 104 -2.35 9.45 -7.74
C SER A 104 -2.97 8.28 -6.99
N LEU A 105 -2.39 7.10 -7.19
CA LEU A 105 -2.75 5.91 -6.43
C LEU A 105 -2.33 6.03 -4.95
N PRO A 106 -3.00 5.29 -4.04
CA PRO A 106 -2.53 5.17 -2.66
C PRO A 106 -1.13 4.54 -2.62
N PRO A 107 -0.31 4.86 -1.61
CA PRO A 107 0.95 4.15 -1.41
C PRO A 107 0.70 2.65 -1.30
N TYR A 108 1.64 1.87 -1.83
CA TYR A 108 1.62 0.40 -1.75
C TYR A 108 0.43 -0.28 -2.42
N PHE A 109 -0.13 0.30 -3.47
CA PHE A 109 -1.13 -0.39 -4.29
C PHE A 109 -0.56 -1.70 -4.88
N THR A 110 -1.44 -2.64 -5.19
CA THR A 110 -1.12 -3.88 -5.91
C THR A 110 -1.74 -3.82 -7.30
N THR A 111 -0.98 -4.13 -8.35
CA THR A 111 -1.54 -4.25 -9.69
C THR A 111 -2.13 -5.63 -9.87
N VAL A 112 -3.40 -5.68 -10.26
CA VAL A 112 -4.15 -6.91 -10.55
C VAL A 112 -4.61 -6.87 -12.00
N TRP A 113 -4.18 -7.86 -12.78
CA TRP A 113 -4.58 -7.96 -14.16
C TRP A 113 -5.88 -8.77 -14.28
N TRP A 114 -6.88 -8.20 -14.91
CA TRP A 114 -8.14 -8.87 -15.18
C TRP A 114 -8.55 -8.67 -16.64
N ASN A 115 -8.67 -9.76 -17.39
CA ASN A 115 -8.98 -9.73 -18.82
C ASN A 115 -8.10 -8.78 -19.65
N GLY A 116 -6.79 -8.70 -19.30
CA GLY A 116 -5.84 -7.82 -19.97
C GLY A 116 -5.88 -6.35 -19.56
N ILE A 117 -6.72 -6.01 -18.59
CA ILE A 117 -6.84 -4.64 -18.05
C ILE A 117 -6.11 -4.57 -16.69
N PRO A 118 -5.20 -3.64 -16.49
CA PRO A 118 -4.60 -3.44 -15.18
C PRO A 118 -5.58 -2.71 -14.25
N TYR A 119 -5.92 -3.36 -13.16
CA TYR A 119 -6.60 -2.77 -12.02
C TYR A 119 -5.57 -2.53 -10.92
N TYR A 120 -5.64 -1.39 -10.28
CA TYR A 120 -4.79 -1.07 -9.13
C TYR A 120 -5.64 -1.22 -7.88
N TYR A 121 -5.19 -2.05 -6.96
CA TYR A 121 -5.95 -2.43 -5.77
C TYR A 121 -5.31 -1.90 -4.50
N ALA A 122 -6.09 -1.34 -3.61
CA ALA A 122 -5.72 -1.03 -2.23
C ALA A 122 -6.99 -0.83 -1.38
N ASN A 123 -7.03 -1.42 -0.19
CA ASN A 123 -8.11 -1.23 0.79
C ASN A 123 -9.51 -1.43 0.18
N ASP A 124 -9.78 -2.63 -0.30
CA ASP A 124 -11.05 -3.01 -0.96
C ASP A 124 -11.51 -2.08 -2.11
N THR A 125 -10.58 -1.31 -2.65
CA THR A 125 -10.83 -0.33 -3.71
C THR A 125 -10.05 -0.67 -4.95
N TYR A 126 -10.73 -0.62 -6.09
CA TYR A 126 -10.13 -0.82 -7.41
C TYR A 126 -10.06 0.50 -8.16
N TYR A 127 -8.93 0.73 -8.81
CA TYR A 127 -8.68 1.91 -9.63
C TYR A 127 -8.28 1.47 -11.03
N VAL A 128 -8.68 2.24 -12.02
CA VAL A 128 -8.21 2.11 -13.41
C VAL A 128 -7.67 3.46 -13.87
N TRP A 129 -6.68 3.43 -14.74
CA TRP A 129 -6.21 4.65 -15.38
C TRP A 129 -7.23 5.12 -16.42
N ASN A 130 -7.54 6.40 -16.42
CA ASN A 130 -8.41 7.05 -17.40
C ASN A 130 -7.59 8.03 -18.24
N ASP A 131 -7.41 7.71 -19.52
CA ASP A 131 -6.60 8.51 -20.43
C ASP A 131 -7.22 9.89 -20.76
N ALA A 132 -8.53 10.00 -20.75
CA ALA A 132 -9.21 11.26 -21.04
C ALA A 132 -9.01 12.27 -19.91
N GLU A 133 -9.09 11.79 -18.66
CA GLU A 133 -8.96 12.62 -17.47
C GLU A 133 -7.51 12.70 -16.95
N GLN A 134 -6.60 11.86 -17.48
CA GLN A 134 -5.21 11.72 -16.99
C GLN A 134 -5.14 11.48 -15.48
N GLN A 135 -6.07 10.68 -14.96
CA GLN A 135 -6.23 10.37 -13.55
C GLN A 135 -6.67 8.92 -13.37
N TYR A 136 -6.55 8.41 -12.16
CA TYR A 136 -7.09 7.13 -11.77
C TYR A 136 -8.54 7.27 -11.36
N GLN A 137 -9.40 6.43 -11.91
CA GLN A 137 -10.82 6.38 -11.57
C GLN A 137 -11.08 5.24 -10.59
N VAL A 138 -11.82 5.51 -9.52
CA VAL A 138 -12.37 4.48 -8.62
C VAL A 138 -13.46 3.73 -9.37
N VAL A 139 -13.33 2.41 -9.46
CA VAL A 139 -14.27 1.54 -10.16
C VAL A 139 -14.80 0.44 -9.27
N ALA A 140 -15.96 -0.13 -9.64
CA ALA A 140 -16.44 -1.35 -9.02
C ALA A 140 -15.46 -2.51 -9.29
N PRO A 141 -15.42 -3.52 -8.40
CA PRO A 141 -14.70 -4.76 -8.68
C PRO A 141 -15.14 -5.34 -10.02
N PRO A 142 -14.22 -5.83 -10.86
CA PRO A 142 -14.61 -6.54 -12.08
C PRO A 142 -15.45 -7.76 -11.76
N GLU A 143 -16.47 -8.05 -12.59
CA GLU A 143 -17.32 -9.20 -12.41
C GLU A 143 -16.49 -10.50 -12.35
N GLY A 144 -16.77 -11.32 -11.33
CA GLY A 144 -16.08 -12.58 -11.09
C GLY A 144 -14.75 -12.47 -10.32
N MET A 145 -14.23 -11.29 -10.08
CA MET A 145 -13.01 -11.12 -9.28
C MET A 145 -13.26 -11.35 -7.78
N ASP A 146 -14.43 -10.97 -7.27
CA ASP A 146 -14.82 -11.13 -5.86
C ASP A 146 -15.44 -12.49 -5.53
N SER A 147 -15.74 -13.33 -6.52
CA SER A 147 -16.45 -14.60 -6.33
C SER A 147 -15.61 -15.72 -5.73
N GLY A 148 -14.57 -15.42 -4.93
CA GLY A 148 -13.79 -16.47 -4.24
C GLY A 148 -13.13 -17.49 -5.17
N GLY A 149 -13.19 -17.24 -6.46
CA GLY A 149 -12.28 -17.89 -7.38
C GLY A 149 -10.89 -17.49 -6.93
N THR A 150 -10.09 -18.46 -6.55
CA THR A 150 -8.67 -18.34 -6.75
C THR A 150 -8.51 -18.04 -8.24
N THR A 151 -8.75 -16.78 -8.62
CA THR A 151 -8.08 -16.27 -9.78
C THR A 151 -6.64 -16.42 -9.37
N GLN A 152 -6.07 -17.47 -9.85
CA GLN A 152 -4.65 -17.57 -10.00
C GLN A 152 -4.33 -16.21 -10.60
N ALA A 153 -3.83 -15.29 -9.76
CA ALA A 153 -3.23 -14.07 -10.25
C ALA A 153 -2.39 -14.53 -11.42
N PRO A 154 -2.59 -14.03 -12.63
CA PRO A 154 -1.78 -14.49 -13.74
C PRO A 154 -0.38 -14.41 -13.20
N ALA A 155 0.29 -15.55 -13.17
CA ALA A 155 1.49 -15.87 -12.39
C ALA A 155 2.27 -14.61 -12.17
N SER A 156 2.35 -14.14 -10.95
CA SER A 156 2.72 -12.78 -10.51
C SER A 156 3.61 -12.11 -11.56
N ASP A 157 3.29 -10.91 -12.03
CA ASP A 157 4.14 -10.16 -12.98
C ASP A 157 5.59 -10.03 -12.50
N GLN A 158 5.85 -10.60 -11.35
CA GLN A 158 7.13 -10.65 -10.68
C GLN A 158 7.80 -11.99 -10.97
N LEU A 159 8.64 -11.98 -11.98
CA LEU A 159 9.55 -13.08 -12.24
C LEU A 159 10.57 -13.16 -11.10
N PHE A 160 10.59 -14.27 -10.39
CA PHE A 160 11.64 -14.58 -9.43
C PHE A 160 12.85 -15.09 -10.21
N VAL A 161 13.89 -14.27 -10.28
CA VAL A 161 15.09 -14.49 -11.08
C VAL A 161 16.26 -14.80 -10.18
N TYR A 162 16.80 -16.02 -10.28
CA TYR A 162 17.92 -16.50 -9.46
C TYR A 162 19.17 -16.67 -10.32
N PRO A 163 20.31 -16.03 -9.97
CA PRO A 163 21.57 -16.19 -10.72
C PRO A 163 22.19 -17.56 -10.45
N ASN A 164 22.49 -18.32 -11.52
CA ASN A 164 23.09 -19.66 -11.41
C ASN A 164 24.60 -19.67 -11.71
N LYS A 165 25.15 -18.55 -12.19
CA LYS A 165 26.57 -18.46 -12.61
C LYS A 165 27.35 -17.41 -11.81
N GLY A 166 26.87 -17.02 -10.64
CA GLY A 166 27.53 -16.03 -9.79
C GLY A 166 27.50 -14.60 -10.37
N GLN A 167 26.48 -14.26 -11.17
CA GLN A 167 26.31 -12.92 -11.73
C GLN A 167 26.30 -11.87 -10.62
N SER A 168 27.09 -10.80 -10.76
CA SER A 168 27.12 -9.68 -9.82
C SER A 168 25.76 -8.93 -9.83
N PRO A 169 25.43 -8.17 -8.78
CA PRO A 169 24.21 -7.34 -8.75
C PRO A 169 24.09 -6.42 -9.97
N GLU A 170 25.18 -5.78 -10.38
CA GLU A 170 25.20 -4.90 -11.56
C GLU A 170 24.91 -5.68 -12.85
N GLN A 171 25.50 -6.87 -12.98
CA GLN A 171 25.23 -7.74 -14.13
C GLN A 171 23.77 -8.20 -14.13
N GLN A 172 23.21 -8.55 -12.97
CA GLN A 172 21.80 -8.94 -12.87
C GLN A 172 20.86 -7.81 -13.31
N GLU A 173 21.16 -6.58 -12.91
CA GLU A 173 20.38 -5.41 -13.29
C GLU A 173 20.44 -5.13 -14.80
N ASN A 174 21.64 -5.17 -15.38
CA ASN A 174 21.85 -5.02 -16.81
C ASN A 174 21.15 -6.13 -17.62
N ASP A 175 21.27 -7.38 -17.19
CA ASP A 175 20.66 -8.52 -17.85
C ASP A 175 19.12 -8.43 -17.81
N ARG A 176 18.55 -8.03 -16.69
CA ARG A 176 17.09 -7.78 -16.57
C ARG A 176 16.62 -6.68 -17.51
N TYR A 177 17.37 -5.58 -17.57
CA TYR A 177 17.04 -4.45 -18.43
C TYR A 177 17.09 -4.82 -19.92
N GLU A 178 18.15 -5.51 -20.35
CA GLU A 178 18.29 -5.94 -21.74
C GLU A 178 17.25 -6.98 -22.13
N CYS A 179 16.93 -7.95 -21.24
CA CYS A 179 15.88 -8.92 -21.48
C CYS A 179 14.49 -8.27 -21.50
N HIS A 180 14.23 -7.25 -20.68
CA HIS A 180 13.03 -6.44 -20.77
C HIS A 180 12.93 -5.76 -22.15
N ARG A 181 13.97 -5.07 -22.61
CA ARG A 181 13.98 -4.42 -23.92
C ARG A 181 13.70 -5.40 -25.07
N LEU A 182 14.35 -6.55 -25.03
CA LEU A 182 14.16 -7.60 -26.02
C LEU A 182 12.70 -8.10 -26.01
N ALA A 183 12.16 -8.35 -24.83
CA ALA A 183 10.76 -8.83 -24.69
C ALA A 183 9.75 -7.79 -25.18
N VAL A 184 9.95 -6.50 -24.89
CA VAL A 184 9.12 -5.41 -25.46
C VAL A 184 9.19 -5.39 -26.99
N GLN A 185 10.39 -5.52 -27.54
CA GLN A 185 10.57 -5.51 -28.99
C GLN A 185 9.89 -6.69 -29.69
N GLN A 186 9.95 -7.88 -29.09
CA GLN A 186 9.39 -9.11 -29.67
C GLN A 186 7.87 -9.18 -29.53
N SER A 187 7.35 -8.81 -28.37
CA SER A 187 5.92 -8.89 -28.08
C SER A 187 5.11 -7.70 -28.57
N GLY A 188 5.75 -6.53 -28.61
CA GLY A 188 5.06 -5.24 -28.76
C GLY A 188 4.37 -4.78 -27.47
N PHE A 189 4.46 -5.55 -26.38
CA PHE A 189 3.88 -5.22 -25.07
C PHE A 189 4.94 -4.59 -24.16
N ASP A 190 4.66 -3.41 -23.65
CA ASP A 190 5.55 -2.70 -22.73
C ASP A 190 4.87 -2.52 -21.37
N PRO A 191 5.23 -3.30 -20.33
CA PRO A 191 4.58 -3.25 -19.02
C PRO A 191 4.72 -1.89 -18.32
N THR A 192 5.57 -0.99 -18.81
CA THR A 192 5.71 0.38 -18.30
C THR A 192 4.64 1.32 -18.85
N LYS A 193 3.86 0.87 -19.84
CA LYS A 193 2.77 1.64 -20.45
C LYS A 193 1.42 1.09 -20.02
N VAL A 194 0.44 1.98 -19.96
CA VAL A 194 -0.95 1.60 -19.70
C VAL A 194 -1.42 0.57 -20.72
N GLY A 195 -2.03 -0.54 -20.26
CA GLY A 195 -2.46 -1.63 -21.12
C GLY A 195 -1.34 -2.31 -21.92
N GLY A 196 -0.07 -2.08 -21.54
CA GLY A 196 1.07 -2.56 -22.30
C GLY A 196 1.32 -1.82 -23.61
N GLY A 197 0.63 -0.70 -23.85
CA GLY A 197 0.70 0.06 -25.11
C GLY A 197 0.08 -0.65 -26.30
N VAL A 198 -0.81 -1.63 -26.07
CA VAL A 198 -1.49 -2.42 -27.10
C VAL A 198 -3.02 -2.34 -26.94
N ALA A 199 -3.75 -2.72 -27.95
CA ALA A 199 -5.21 -2.75 -27.89
C ALA A 199 -5.69 -3.79 -26.84
N PRO A 200 -6.77 -3.52 -26.08
CA PRO A 200 -7.22 -4.38 -24.99
C PRO A 200 -7.50 -5.83 -25.42
N GLU A 201 -7.99 -6.02 -26.63
CA GLU A 201 -8.37 -7.33 -27.18
C GLU A 201 -7.19 -8.29 -27.32
N ILE A 202 -5.98 -7.74 -27.49
CA ILE A 202 -4.75 -8.53 -27.67
C ILE A 202 -3.79 -8.42 -26.47
N ALA A 203 -4.13 -7.61 -25.47
CA ALA A 203 -3.24 -7.29 -24.36
C ALA A 203 -2.80 -8.54 -23.58
N VAL A 204 -3.70 -9.47 -23.32
CA VAL A 204 -3.39 -10.74 -22.61
C VAL A 204 -2.40 -11.59 -23.41
N ALA A 205 -2.64 -11.77 -24.71
CA ALA A 205 -1.75 -12.54 -25.56
C ALA A 205 -0.37 -11.90 -25.65
N LYS A 206 -0.32 -10.59 -25.87
CA LYS A 206 0.93 -9.82 -25.99
C LYS A 206 1.72 -9.77 -24.69
N ARG A 207 1.02 -9.71 -23.56
CA ARG A 207 1.64 -9.83 -22.24
C ARG A 207 2.27 -11.20 -22.03
N ASN A 208 1.58 -12.28 -22.39
CA ASN A 208 2.16 -13.63 -22.30
C ASN A 208 3.39 -13.77 -23.20
N ASP A 209 3.34 -13.24 -24.42
CA ASP A 209 4.48 -13.19 -25.33
C ASP A 209 5.67 -12.45 -24.70
N TYR A 210 5.40 -11.32 -24.03
CA TYR A 210 6.42 -10.55 -23.30
C TYR A 210 7.10 -11.39 -22.22
N PHE A 211 6.32 -12.02 -21.33
CA PHE A 211 6.90 -12.83 -20.24
C PHE A 211 7.66 -14.04 -20.77
N ASN A 212 7.13 -14.73 -21.74
CA ASN A 212 7.81 -15.86 -22.37
C ASN A 212 9.16 -15.42 -22.97
N SER A 213 9.19 -14.29 -23.65
CA SER A 213 10.43 -13.75 -24.23
C SER A 213 11.44 -13.31 -23.15
N GLN A 214 10.95 -12.68 -22.07
CA GLN A 214 11.79 -12.26 -20.96
C GLN A 214 12.37 -13.45 -20.21
N VAL A 215 11.58 -14.48 -19.92
CA VAL A 215 12.02 -15.73 -19.30
C VAL A 215 13.09 -16.41 -20.16
N ALA A 216 12.83 -16.63 -21.45
CA ALA A 216 13.77 -17.26 -22.37
C ALA A 216 15.10 -16.50 -22.45
N CYS A 217 15.05 -15.17 -22.46
CA CYS A 217 16.25 -14.35 -22.45
C CYS A 217 17.07 -14.51 -21.16
N LEU A 218 16.42 -14.45 -20.00
CA LEU A 218 17.08 -14.58 -18.70
C LEU A 218 17.68 -15.99 -18.52
N GLU A 219 16.95 -17.04 -18.89
CA GLU A 219 17.44 -18.41 -18.84
C GLU A 219 18.67 -18.62 -19.73
N SER A 220 18.68 -18.04 -20.94
CA SER A 220 19.84 -18.10 -21.86
C SER A 220 21.09 -17.44 -21.25
N ARG A 221 20.93 -16.48 -20.34
CA ARG A 221 22.00 -15.80 -19.60
C ARG A 221 22.42 -16.53 -18.32
N GLY A 222 21.77 -17.65 -18.01
CA GLY A 222 22.10 -18.49 -16.86
C GLY A 222 21.37 -18.08 -15.58
N TYR A 223 20.15 -17.66 -15.67
CA TYR A 223 19.25 -17.50 -14.55
C TYR A 223 18.25 -18.65 -14.49
N SER A 224 17.78 -18.97 -13.30
CA SER A 224 16.54 -19.73 -13.10
C SER A 224 15.40 -18.75 -12.90
N VAL A 225 14.33 -18.90 -13.65
CA VAL A 225 13.16 -18.03 -13.58
C VAL A 225 11.94 -18.84 -13.13
N ARG A 226 11.17 -18.31 -12.17
CA ARG A 226 9.94 -18.93 -11.65
C ARG A 226 8.84 -17.89 -11.52
#